data_eeed6df6f119273d30daa69a4cce4ee7
#
_entry.id   eeed6df6f119273d30daa69a4cce4ee7
#
_cell.length_a   1.000
_cell.length_b   1.000
_cell.length_c   1.000
_cell.angle_alpha   90.00
_cell.angle_beta   90.00
_cell.angle_gamma   90.00
#
_symmetry.space_group_name_H-M   'P 1'
#
loop_
_entity.id
_entity.type
_entity.pdbx_description
1 polymer ?
#
loop_
_entity_poly.entity_id
_entity_poly.type
_entity_poly.pdbx_seq_one_letter_code
_entity_poly.pdbx_strand_id
1 'polypeptide(L)'
;MSSTPPDPGALIGLGQISGAQGLLGVVKVRADAEAATTDPEVFAALGQVWIGGQGYQVLKAARHKNQVLLWLDGVHTRSRAEELTGLQVLGDRRRFPPLPPGEYYWFQVLGLPVVNVADGALLGYLDHIISTPGHDVYVVRQGEREVLLPAVEDVIVEINLEAGVIKASPPLGLLETDAD
;
A
#
# COMPACT_ATOMS: atom_id res chain seq x y z
N MET A 1 22.94 -13.64 -8.35
CA MET A 1 22.24 -14.76 -7.69
C MET A 1 20.75 -14.63 -7.99
N SER A 2 20.21 -15.56 -8.74
CA SER A 2 18.77 -15.57 -9.03
C SER A 2 18.01 -15.95 -7.77
N SER A 3 17.49 -14.96 -7.06
CA SER A 3 16.57 -15.22 -5.96
C SER A 3 15.28 -15.77 -6.56
N THR A 4 14.85 -16.94 -6.12
CA THR A 4 13.54 -17.47 -6.46
C THR A 4 12.48 -16.45 -6.04
N PRO A 5 11.53 -16.09 -6.92
CA PRO A 5 10.48 -15.16 -6.54
C PRO A 5 9.71 -15.73 -5.35
N PRO A 6 9.33 -14.87 -4.38
CA PRO A 6 8.46 -15.29 -3.31
C PRO A 6 7.10 -15.71 -3.89
N ASP A 7 6.32 -16.42 -3.11
CA ASP A 7 4.95 -16.77 -3.44
C ASP A 7 4.21 -15.52 -3.98
N PRO A 8 3.51 -15.61 -5.12
CA PRO A 8 2.76 -14.47 -5.67
C PRO A 8 1.86 -13.76 -4.66
N GLY A 9 1.28 -14.50 -3.70
CA GLY A 9 0.48 -13.93 -2.61
C GLY A 9 1.29 -13.13 -1.57
N ALA A 10 2.62 -13.21 -1.59
CA ALA A 10 3.49 -12.44 -0.71
C ALA A 10 3.99 -11.13 -1.34
N LEU A 11 3.71 -10.89 -2.62
CA LEU A 11 4.13 -9.68 -3.33
C LEU A 11 3.06 -8.60 -3.28
N ILE A 12 3.49 -7.39 -2.97
CA ILE A 12 2.64 -6.18 -2.87
C ILE A 12 3.11 -5.15 -3.87
N GLY A 13 2.17 -4.47 -4.55
CA GLY A 13 2.44 -3.38 -5.47
C GLY A 13 3.09 -2.17 -4.80
N LEU A 14 4.13 -1.66 -5.43
CA LEU A 14 4.84 -0.44 -5.02
C LEU A 14 4.69 0.67 -6.06
N GLY A 15 4.09 0.36 -7.20
CA GLY A 15 3.87 1.26 -8.31
C GLY A 15 4.42 0.75 -9.63
N GLN A 16 4.44 1.61 -10.63
CA GLN A 16 4.84 1.29 -11.99
C GLN A 16 6.04 2.13 -12.41
N ILE A 17 6.96 1.54 -13.17
CA ILE A 17 8.09 2.26 -13.74
C ILE A 17 7.59 3.19 -14.84
N SER A 18 7.77 4.50 -14.64
CA SER A 18 7.35 5.55 -15.56
C SER A 18 8.44 5.95 -16.58
N GLY A 19 9.66 5.47 -16.42
CA GLY A 19 10.79 5.74 -17.30
C GLY A 19 12.13 5.79 -16.59
N ALA A 20 13.16 6.16 -17.32
CA ALA A 20 14.53 6.34 -16.83
C ALA A 20 14.81 7.79 -16.40
N GLN A 21 15.76 7.97 -15.49
CA GLN A 21 16.30 9.27 -15.07
C GLN A 21 17.80 9.31 -15.34
N GLY A 22 18.24 10.29 -16.16
CA GLY A 22 19.65 10.45 -16.48
C GLY A 22 20.23 9.30 -17.32
N LEU A 23 21.54 9.12 -17.27
CA LEU A 23 22.28 8.15 -18.09
C LEU A 23 22.67 6.90 -17.34
N LEU A 24 22.64 6.92 -16.01
CA LEU A 24 23.18 5.88 -15.13
C LEU A 24 22.16 4.78 -14.77
N GLY A 25 21.08 4.62 -15.53
CA GLY A 25 20.13 3.53 -15.32
C GLY A 25 19.20 3.71 -14.10
N VAL A 26 19.01 4.93 -13.61
CA VAL A 26 18.06 5.20 -12.54
C VAL A 26 16.64 5.06 -13.07
N VAL A 27 15.80 4.27 -12.40
CA VAL A 27 14.39 4.10 -12.75
C VAL A 27 13.50 5.02 -11.92
N LYS A 28 12.46 5.56 -12.56
CA LYS A 28 11.40 6.36 -11.90
C LYS A 28 10.21 5.48 -11.63
N VAL A 29 9.81 5.37 -10.38
CA VAL A 29 8.62 4.65 -9.96
C VAL A 29 7.53 5.65 -9.59
N ARG A 30 6.40 5.55 -10.27
CA ARG A 30 5.18 6.29 -9.95
C ARG A 30 4.26 5.37 -9.16
N ALA A 31 3.84 5.81 -7.98
CA ALA A 31 2.81 5.12 -7.23
C ALA A 31 1.50 5.13 -8.02
N ASP A 32 0.82 4.01 -8.03
CA ASP A 32 -0.58 3.88 -8.43
C ASP A 32 -1.49 3.94 -7.18
N ALA A 33 -2.80 3.83 -7.38
CA ALA A 33 -3.77 3.89 -6.29
C ALA A 33 -3.64 2.72 -5.30
N GLU A 34 -2.98 1.63 -5.70
CA GLU A 34 -2.80 0.43 -4.88
C GLU A 34 -1.38 0.33 -4.31
N ALA A 35 -0.53 1.34 -4.53
CA ALA A 35 0.83 1.32 -4.03
C ALA A 35 0.86 1.31 -2.50
N ALA A 36 1.55 0.34 -1.94
CA ALA A 36 1.67 0.17 -0.50
C ALA A 36 2.41 1.34 0.17
N THR A 37 3.27 2.03 -0.57
CA THR A 37 4.06 3.16 -0.06
C THR A 37 4.60 4.03 -1.20
N THR A 38 4.85 5.30 -0.89
CA THR A 38 5.62 6.24 -1.71
C THR A 38 6.89 6.69 -1.00
N ASP A 39 7.22 6.08 0.13
CA ASP A 39 8.38 6.45 0.93
C ASP A 39 9.65 5.74 0.41
N PRO A 40 10.68 6.48 -0.04
CA PRO A 40 11.95 5.91 -0.48
C PRO A 40 12.65 5.07 0.60
N GLU A 41 12.48 5.39 1.88
CA GLU A 41 13.09 4.65 2.98
C GLU A 41 12.55 3.22 3.07
N VAL A 42 11.27 3.03 2.77
CA VAL A 42 10.67 1.68 2.69
C VAL A 42 11.28 0.87 1.56
N PHE A 43 11.49 1.47 0.38
CA PHE A 43 12.17 0.80 -0.74
C PHE A 43 13.61 0.39 -0.37
N ALA A 44 14.33 1.26 0.31
CA ALA A 44 15.69 0.96 0.78
C ALA A 44 15.68 -0.15 1.84
N ALA A 45 14.73 -0.12 2.77
CA ALA A 45 14.59 -1.12 3.83
C ALA A 45 14.19 -2.51 3.28
N LEU A 46 13.35 -2.57 2.25
CA LEU A 46 13.06 -3.82 1.54
C LEU A 46 14.31 -4.48 0.97
N GLY A 47 15.29 -3.67 0.53
CA GLY A 47 16.57 -4.12 -0.02
C GLY A 47 16.48 -4.83 -1.36
N GLN A 48 15.30 -5.34 -1.73
CA GLN A 48 15.04 -6.03 -2.98
C GLN A 48 13.61 -5.74 -3.46
N VAL A 49 13.46 -5.55 -4.75
CA VAL A 49 12.18 -5.41 -5.45
C VAL A 49 12.08 -6.41 -6.59
N TRP A 50 10.87 -6.71 -7.02
CA TRP A 50 10.58 -7.62 -8.12
C TRP A 50 9.97 -6.84 -9.28
N ILE A 51 10.51 -7.02 -10.48
CA ILE A 51 10.10 -6.32 -11.69
C ILE A 51 10.09 -7.33 -12.84
N GLY A 52 8.94 -7.52 -13.49
CA GLY A 52 8.82 -8.49 -14.57
C GLY A 52 9.17 -9.93 -14.18
N GLY A 53 8.96 -10.31 -12.92
CA GLY A 53 9.32 -11.64 -12.38
C GLY A 53 10.79 -11.81 -11.98
N GLN A 54 11.62 -10.78 -12.15
CA GLN A 54 13.02 -10.78 -11.76
C GLN A 54 13.25 -9.94 -10.50
N GLY A 55 14.08 -10.45 -9.58
CA GLY A 55 14.50 -9.73 -8.38
C GLY A 55 15.67 -8.78 -8.66
N TYR A 56 15.57 -7.55 -8.17
CA TYR A 56 16.61 -6.52 -8.25
C TYR A 56 16.95 -6.02 -6.87
N GLN A 57 18.23 -5.95 -6.52
CA GLN A 57 18.70 -5.32 -5.30
C GLN A 57 18.53 -3.79 -5.41
N VAL A 58 17.98 -3.19 -4.38
CA VAL A 58 17.85 -1.72 -4.27
C VAL A 58 19.15 -1.19 -3.66
N LEU A 59 19.95 -0.52 -4.48
CA LEU A 59 21.20 0.10 -4.04
C LEU A 59 20.96 1.44 -3.35
N LYS A 60 19.96 2.18 -3.84
CA LYS A 60 19.55 3.48 -3.31
C LYS A 60 18.11 3.78 -3.74
N ALA A 61 17.41 4.49 -2.88
CA ALA A 61 16.11 5.08 -3.19
C ALA A 61 16.11 6.58 -2.81
N ALA A 62 15.41 7.41 -3.56
CA ALA A 62 15.27 8.84 -3.27
C ALA A 62 13.94 9.38 -3.80
N ARG A 63 13.40 10.40 -3.14
CA ARG A 63 12.20 11.10 -3.60
C ARG A 63 12.53 12.09 -4.70
N HIS A 64 11.74 12.11 -5.74
CA HIS A 64 11.80 13.11 -6.79
C HIS A 64 10.39 13.53 -7.19
N LYS A 65 9.95 14.71 -6.76
CA LYS A 65 8.56 15.15 -6.90
C LYS A 65 7.58 14.10 -6.33
N ASN A 66 6.65 13.62 -7.14
CA ASN A 66 5.66 12.60 -6.76
C ASN A 66 6.09 11.17 -7.15
N GLN A 67 7.40 10.95 -7.35
CA GLN A 67 7.95 9.67 -7.76
C GLN A 67 9.10 9.25 -6.86
N VAL A 68 9.39 7.95 -6.86
CA VAL A 68 10.58 7.39 -6.22
C VAL A 68 11.60 7.06 -7.31
N LEU A 69 12.83 7.52 -7.11
CA LEU A 69 13.98 7.11 -7.92
C LEU A 69 14.63 5.90 -7.29
N LEU A 70 14.87 4.86 -8.08
CA LEU A 70 15.57 3.66 -7.65
C LEU A 70 16.84 3.44 -8.46
N TRP A 71 17.93 3.18 -7.75
CA TRP A 71 19.18 2.62 -8.26
C TRP A 71 19.16 1.12 -8.00
N LEU A 72 19.13 0.34 -9.07
CA LEU A 72 18.99 -1.12 -9.02
C LEU A 72 20.27 -1.77 -9.48
N ASP A 73 20.70 -2.81 -8.76
CA ASP A 73 21.83 -3.62 -9.22
C ASP A 73 21.52 -4.31 -10.55
N GLY A 74 22.48 -4.28 -11.48
CA GLY A 74 22.29 -4.78 -12.83
C GLY A 74 21.60 -3.82 -13.81
N VAL A 75 21.18 -2.61 -13.35
CA VAL A 75 20.57 -1.57 -14.19
C VAL A 75 21.47 -0.33 -14.17
N HIS A 76 22.50 -0.32 -15.02
CA HIS A 76 23.56 0.70 -14.99
C HIS A 76 23.54 1.64 -16.20
N THR A 77 22.60 1.46 -17.13
CA THR A 77 22.48 2.27 -18.34
C THR A 77 21.04 2.74 -18.51
N ARG A 78 20.89 3.88 -19.19
CA ARG A 78 19.56 4.41 -19.55
C ARG A 78 18.73 3.40 -20.34
N SER A 79 19.34 2.75 -21.36
CA SER A 79 18.65 1.75 -22.18
C SER A 79 18.09 0.60 -21.35
N ARG A 80 18.88 0.09 -20.37
CA ARG A 80 18.42 -0.98 -19.48
C ARG A 80 17.28 -0.53 -18.60
N ALA A 81 17.30 0.71 -18.09
CA ALA A 81 16.20 1.28 -17.32
C ALA A 81 14.94 1.50 -18.17
N GLU A 82 15.10 1.90 -19.44
CA GLU A 82 13.99 2.09 -20.38
C GLU A 82 13.28 0.78 -20.73
N GLU A 83 14.00 -0.35 -20.79
CA GLU A 83 13.42 -1.69 -20.99
C GLU A 83 12.44 -2.09 -19.88
N LEU A 84 12.61 -1.54 -18.69
CA LEU A 84 11.74 -1.81 -17.55
C LEU A 84 10.50 -0.89 -17.50
N THR A 85 10.42 0.11 -18.37
CA THR A 85 9.30 1.07 -18.38
C THR A 85 7.97 0.36 -18.59
N GLY A 86 6.97 0.73 -17.82
CA GLY A 86 5.63 0.14 -17.87
C GLY A 86 5.47 -1.11 -17.00
N LEU A 87 6.58 -1.68 -16.49
CA LEU A 87 6.49 -2.83 -15.59
C LEU A 87 6.16 -2.40 -14.16
N GLN A 88 5.43 -3.26 -13.45
CA GLN A 88 5.15 -3.07 -12.04
C GLN A 88 6.35 -3.39 -11.17
N VAL A 89 6.52 -2.62 -10.11
CA VAL A 89 7.49 -2.84 -9.04
C VAL A 89 6.75 -3.46 -7.87
N LEU A 90 7.20 -4.62 -7.43
CA LEU A 90 6.60 -5.38 -6.33
C LEU A 90 7.59 -5.55 -5.19
N GLY A 91 7.10 -5.52 -3.95
CA GLY A 91 7.87 -5.79 -2.75
C GLY A 91 7.36 -7.02 -2.01
N ASP A 92 8.22 -7.75 -1.31
CA ASP A 92 7.82 -8.85 -0.43
C ASP A 92 7.20 -8.27 0.85
N ARG A 93 5.90 -8.51 1.07
CA ARG A 93 5.15 -8.01 2.24
C ARG A 93 5.80 -8.34 3.59
N ARG A 94 6.54 -9.45 3.67
CA ARG A 94 7.22 -9.90 4.88
C ARG A 94 8.45 -9.08 5.24
N ARG A 95 8.97 -8.29 4.28
CA ARG A 95 10.18 -7.47 4.40
C ARG A 95 9.89 -6.00 4.62
N PHE A 96 8.61 -5.60 4.67
CA PHE A 96 8.25 -4.23 4.99
C PHE A 96 8.69 -3.89 6.43
N PRO A 97 9.35 -2.75 6.63
CA PRO A 97 9.74 -2.32 7.98
C PRO A 97 8.50 -2.08 8.84
N PRO A 98 8.59 -2.33 10.15
CA PRO A 98 7.50 -2.02 11.05
C PRO A 98 7.25 -0.50 11.07
N LEU A 99 5.98 -0.12 11.11
CA LEU A 99 5.57 1.26 11.28
C LEU A 99 5.43 1.62 12.78
N PRO A 100 5.50 2.91 13.14
CA PRO A 100 5.18 3.37 14.48
C PRO A 100 3.80 2.90 14.95
N PRO A 101 3.55 2.81 16.27
CA PRO A 101 2.23 2.49 16.79
C PRO A 101 1.15 3.43 16.25
N GLY A 102 0.05 2.85 15.76
CA GLY A 102 -1.06 3.60 15.18
C GLY A 102 -0.93 3.87 13.67
N GLU A 103 0.19 3.52 13.05
CA GLU A 103 0.38 3.58 11.61
C GLU A 103 0.33 2.18 10.99
N TYR A 104 -0.27 2.07 9.82
CA TYR A 104 -0.48 0.79 9.13
C TYR A 104 -0.28 0.95 7.63
N TYR A 105 0.33 -0.06 7.00
CA TYR A 105 0.28 -0.17 5.55
C TYR A 105 -1.13 -0.61 5.12
N TRP A 106 -1.63 -0.09 4.02
CA TRP A 106 -2.97 -0.41 3.53
C TRP A 106 -3.20 -1.92 3.36
N PHE A 107 -2.19 -2.65 2.87
CA PHE A 107 -2.31 -4.10 2.71
C PHE A 107 -2.47 -4.89 4.03
N GLN A 108 -2.14 -4.28 5.16
CA GLN A 108 -2.31 -4.90 6.49
C GLN A 108 -3.75 -4.82 6.97
N VAL A 109 -4.47 -3.79 6.56
CA VAL A 109 -5.83 -3.48 7.05
C VAL A 109 -6.93 -3.80 6.02
N LEU A 110 -6.61 -3.81 4.73
CA LEU A 110 -7.57 -4.18 3.69
C LEU A 110 -8.10 -5.60 3.89
N GLY A 111 -9.40 -5.77 3.74
CA GLY A 111 -10.10 -7.04 3.95
C GLY A 111 -10.40 -7.39 5.39
N LEU A 112 -9.95 -6.59 6.37
CA LEU A 112 -10.30 -6.84 7.77
C LEU A 112 -11.77 -6.52 8.04
N PRO A 113 -12.44 -7.31 8.90
CA PRO A 113 -13.78 -6.99 9.39
C PRO A 113 -13.76 -5.72 10.23
N VAL A 114 -14.76 -4.88 10.03
CA VAL A 114 -15.01 -3.65 10.78
C VAL A 114 -16.24 -3.85 11.63
N VAL A 115 -16.09 -3.73 12.95
CA VAL A 115 -17.18 -3.92 13.92
C VAL A 115 -17.48 -2.62 14.66
N ASN A 116 -18.75 -2.40 14.96
CA ASN A 116 -19.19 -1.28 15.76
C ASN A 116 -18.88 -1.53 17.24
N VAL A 117 -18.19 -0.60 17.88
CA VAL A 117 -17.84 -0.71 19.32
C VAL A 117 -19.05 -0.67 20.25
N ALA A 118 -20.15 -0.06 19.82
CA ALA A 118 -21.34 0.13 20.65
C ALA A 118 -22.10 -1.18 20.94
N ASP A 119 -22.17 -2.08 19.95
CA ASP A 119 -22.97 -3.30 20.00
C ASP A 119 -22.25 -4.55 19.47
N GLY A 120 -21.02 -4.38 18.95
CA GLY A 120 -20.23 -5.46 18.35
C GLY A 120 -20.74 -5.91 16.97
N ALA A 121 -21.70 -5.20 16.38
CA ALA A 121 -22.25 -5.56 15.08
C ALA A 121 -21.19 -5.42 13.97
N LEU A 122 -21.20 -6.37 13.03
CA LEU A 122 -20.35 -6.30 11.84
C LEU A 122 -20.90 -5.23 10.89
N LEU A 123 -20.09 -4.20 10.61
CA LEU A 123 -20.41 -3.17 9.63
C LEU A 123 -20.06 -3.61 8.19
N GLY A 124 -19.11 -4.51 8.05
CA GLY A 124 -18.61 -5.03 6.79
C GLY A 124 -17.11 -5.28 6.85
N TYR A 125 -16.48 -5.31 5.69
CA TYR A 125 -15.03 -5.49 5.53
C TYR A 125 -14.43 -4.25 4.87
N LEU A 126 -13.22 -3.88 5.27
CA LEU A 126 -12.51 -2.75 4.65
C LEU A 126 -12.16 -3.11 3.20
N ASP A 127 -12.87 -2.52 2.25
CA ASP A 127 -12.73 -2.80 0.83
C ASP A 127 -11.57 -2.01 0.21
N HIS A 128 -11.58 -0.69 0.39
CA HIS A 128 -10.49 0.18 -0.05
C HIS A 128 -10.42 1.45 0.79
N ILE A 129 -9.36 2.24 0.57
CA ILE A 129 -9.09 3.48 1.28
C ILE A 129 -9.01 4.60 0.27
N ILE A 130 -9.79 5.67 0.50
CA ILE A 130 -9.75 6.89 -0.29
C ILE A 130 -8.89 7.91 0.46
N SER A 131 -7.77 8.30 -0.13
CA SER A 131 -6.92 9.32 0.45
C SER A 131 -7.44 10.72 0.11
N THR A 132 -7.65 11.54 1.13
CA THR A 132 -8.07 12.93 0.97
C THR A 132 -7.06 13.88 1.64
N PRO A 133 -7.04 15.18 1.30
CA PRO A 133 -6.08 16.11 1.89
C PRO A 133 -6.16 16.27 3.41
N GLY A 134 -7.28 15.93 4.02
CA GLY A 134 -7.48 16.09 5.46
C GLY A 134 -7.27 14.80 6.25
N HIS A 135 -7.84 13.72 5.79
CA HIS A 135 -7.77 12.38 6.39
C HIS A 135 -8.19 11.34 5.36
N ASP A 136 -7.80 10.09 5.58
CA ASP A 136 -8.25 8.98 4.76
C ASP A 136 -9.72 8.64 5.07
N VAL A 137 -10.40 8.03 4.12
CA VAL A 137 -11.76 7.51 4.27
C VAL A 137 -11.73 6.02 4.02
N TYR A 138 -12.17 5.24 5.00
CA TYR A 138 -12.30 3.80 4.91
C TYR A 138 -13.64 3.44 4.27
N VAL A 139 -13.58 2.78 3.13
CA VAL A 139 -14.77 2.25 2.45
C VAL A 139 -15.00 0.83 2.94
N VAL A 140 -16.04 0.67 3.75
CA VAL A 140 -16.43 -0.60 4.36
C VAL A 140 -17.61 -1.17 3.62
N ARG A 141 -17.49 -2.42 3.15
CA ARG A 141 -18.52 -3.05 2.32
C ARG A 141 -19.03 -4.35 2.92
N GLN A 142 -20.34 -4.53 2.85
CA GLN A 142 -21.03 -5.77 3.20
C GLN A 142 -22.12 -6.08 2.17
N GLY A 143 -21.82 -6.98 1.24
CA GLY A 143 -22.69 -7.18 0.07
C GLY A 143 -22.77 -5.95 -0.79
N GLU A 144 -23.99 -5.45 -1.04
CA GLU A 144 -24.21 -4.21 -1.79
C GLU A 144 -24.16 -2.94 -0.91
N ARG A 145 -24.16 -3.11 0.41
CA ARG A 145 -24.07 -2.00 1.35
C ARG A 145 -22.64 -1.49 1.46
N GLU A 146 -22.49 -0.18 1.36
CA GLU A 146 -21.23 0.52 1.51
C GLU A 146 -21.36 1.59 2.60
N VAL A 147 -20.38 1.65 3.50
CA VAL A 147 -20.28 2.64 4.57
C VAL A 147 -18.96 3.37 4.46
N LEU A 148 -18.97 4.69 4.44
CA LEU A 148 -17.78 5.53 4.38
C LEU A 148 -17.42 6.01 5.79
N LEU A 149 -16.30 5.54 6.34
CA LEU A 149 -15.84 5.90 7.67
C LEU A 149 -14.61 6.80 7.57
N PRO A 150 -14.68 8.05 8.07
CA PRO A 150 -13.46 8.87 8.21
C PRO A 150 -12.44 8.17 9.09
N ALA A 151 -11.19 8.07 8.62
CA ALA A 151 -10.10 7.44 9.36
C ALA A 151 -9.51 8.41 10.40
N VAL A 152 -10.33 8.81 11.35
CA VAL A 152 -9.98 9.66 12.49
C VAL A 152 -10.16 8.89 13.80
N GLU A 153 -9.44 9.28 14.85
CA GLU A 153 -9.43 8.57 16.14
C GLU A 153 -10.82 8.40 16.78
N ASP A 154 -11.71 9.39 16.59
CA ASP A 154 -13.08 9.33 17.10
C ASP A 154 -13.96 8.30 16.37
N VAL A 155 -13.60 7.91 15.15
CA VAL A 155 -14.35 6.96 14.32
C VAL A 155 -13.67 5.61 14.25
N ILE A 156 -12.37 5.56 13.99
CA ILE A 156 -11.57 4.32 14.01
C ILE A 156 -10.92 4.21 15.37
N VAL A 157 -11.58 3.49 16.27
CA VAL A 157 -11.21 3.41 17.69
C VAL A 157 -10.00 2.51 17.93
N GLU A 158 -9.91 1.39 17.20
CA GLU A 158 -8.82 0.42 17.33
C GLU A 158 -8.63 -0.35 16.02
N ILE A 159 -7.38 -0.53 15.62
CA ILE A 159 -6.98 -1.50 14.60
C ILE A 159 -6.13 -2.56 15.29
N ASN A 160 -6.66 -3.78 15.40
CA ASN A 160 -5.97 -4.89 16.01
C ASN A 160 -5.57 -5.91 14.95
N LEU A 161 -4.31 -5.84 14.51
CA LEU A 161 -3.79 -6.73 13.46
C LEU A 161 -3.64 -8.17 13.95
N GLU A 162 -3.39 -8.41 15.24
CA GLU A 162 -3.27 -9.75 15.81
C GLU A 162 -4.63 -10.45 15.85
N ALA A 163 -5.67 -9.74 16.28
CA ALA A 163 -7.04 -10.23 16.26
C ALA A 163 -7.66 -10.18 14.86
N GLY A 164 -7.06 -9.43 13.93
CA GLY A 164 -7.55 -9.26 12.57
C GLY A 164 -8.90 -8.53 12.52
N VAL A 165 -9.05 -7.43 13.27
CA VAL A 165 -10.31 -6.67 13.36
C VAL A 165 -10.05 -5.17 13.49
N ILE A 166 -10.92 -4.39 12.87
CA ILE A 166 -11.02 -2.94 13.05
C ILE A 166 -12.26 -2.64 13.87
N LYS A 167 -12.10 -1.86 14.95
CA LYS A 167 -13.21 -1.38 15.76
C LYS A 167 -13.53 0.06 15.42
N ALA A 168 -14.77 0.33 15.07
CA ALA A 168 -15.23 1.65 14.67
C ALA A 168 -16.40 2.13 15.53
N SER A 169 -16.50 3.45 15.69
CA SER A 169 -17.63 4.16 16.27
C SER A 169 -18.22 5.11 15.20
N PRO A 170 -19.10 4.60 14.32
CA PRO A 170 -19.67 5.42 13.26
C PRO A 170 -20.47 6.59 13.84
N PRO A 171 -20.37 7.81 13.29
CA PRO A 171 -21.23 8.91 13.67
C PRO A 171 -22.72 8.56 13.50
N LEU A 172 -23.55 9.07 14.40
CA LEU A 172 -25.00 8.92 14.32
C LEU A 172 -25.51 9.44 12.95
N GLY A 173 -26.30 8.63 12.27
CA GLY A 173 -26.85 8.95 10.93
C GLY A 173 -26.08 8.34 9.76
N LEU A 174 -24.83 7.88 9.93
CA LEU A 174 -24.06 7.22 8.87
C LEU A 174 -24.56 5.80 8.56
N LEU A 175 -25.22 5.16 9.52
CA LEU A 175 -25.78 3.81 9.39
C LEU A 175 -27.24 3.78 8.94
N GLU A 176 -27.90 4.93 8.84
CA GLU A 176 -29.33 5.05 8.54
C GLU A 176 -29.66 5.28 7.07
N THR A 177 -28.67 5.25 6.16
CA THR A 177 -28.86 5.66 4.74
C THR A 177 -29.33 4.52 3.83
N ASP A 178 -29.86 3.42 4.37
CA ASP A 178 -30.44 2.34 3.56
C ASP A 178 -31.84 1.96 4.05
N ALA A 179 -32.78 2.93 3.98
CA ALA A 179 -34.21 2.65 4.08
C ALA A 179 -34.96 3.52 3.07
N ASP A 180 -34.84 3.13 1.77
CA ASP A 180 -35.90 3.37 0.77
C ASP A 180 -35.72 2.43 -0.43
#